data_de45f4b6c54173d3d87c756ba663d8f3
#
_entry.id   de45f4b6c54173d3d87c756ba663d8f3
#
_cell.length_a   1.000
_cell.length_b   1.000
_cell.length_c   1.000
_cell.angle_alpha   90.00
_cell.angle_beta   90.00
_cell.angle_gamma   90.00
#
_symmetry.space_group_name_H-M   'P 1'
#
loop_
_entity.id
_entity.type
_entity.pdbx_description
1 polymer ?
#
loop_
_entity_poly.entity_id
_entity_poly.type
_entity_poly.pdbx_seq_one_letter_code
_entity_poly.pdbx_strand_id
1 'polypeptide(L)'
;MGKMSNEQILAFAKEFADRIYEIGWYSLDEEVIRTHDITISLDYLVRLAEAKGEGYEEEYKKHFKYPDGWYESEDRLEDIVPRVAEDVEIEAVMFCEGELWEAFYYCEAYGSNDKKIKGLYEAFVKTVTKHDMCYEWGSGIIFLYGVSE
;
A
#
# COMPACT_ATOMS: atom_id res chain seq x y z
N MET A 1 8.82 -15.77 -11.67
CA MET A 1 8.29 -14.83 -10.68
C MET A 1 7.26 -15.53 -9.79
N GLY A 2 7.37 -15.32 -8.48
CA GLY A 2 6.38 -15.81 -7.56
C GLY A 2 5.09 -15.03 -7.66
N LYS A 3 3.98 -15.73 -7.85
CA LYS A 3 2.65 -15.12 -7.83
C LYS A 3 2.24 -14.83 -6.39
N MET A 4 1.80 -13.63 -6.11
CA MET A 4 1.38 -13.24 -4.77
C MET A 4 -0.13 -13.43 -4.61
N SER A 5 -0.52 -14.01 -3.48
CA SER A 5 -1.93 -14.18 -3.14
C SER A 5 -2.52 -12.87 -2.59
N ASN A 6 -3.85 -12.76 -2.60
CA ASN A 6 -4.54 -11.63 -1.99
C ASN A 6 -4.18 -11.52 -0.49
N GLU A 7 -4.04 -12.66 0.21
CA GLU A 7 -3.65 -12.69 1.61
C GLU A 7 -2.25 -12.11 1.84
N GLN A 8 -1.31 -12.39 0.93
CA GLN A 8 0.05 -11.84 1.02
C GLN A 8 0.03 -10.32 0.81
N ILE A 9 -0.72 -9.84 -0.17
CA ILE A 9 -0.86 -8.40 -0.42
C ILE A 9 -1.56 -7.72 0.77
N LEU A 10 -2.60 -8.34 1.33
CA LEU A 10 -3.29 -7.80 2.50
C LEU A 10 -2.37 -7.74 3.72
N ALA A 11 -1.56 -8.78 3.95
CA ALA A 11 -0.57 -8.79 5.03
C ALA A 11 0.45 -7.66 4.87
N PHE A 12 0.92 -7.43 3.66
CA PHE A 12 1.79 -6.30 3.34
C PHE A 12 1.10 -4.98 3.68
N ALA A 13 -0.13 -4.80 3.23
CA ALA A 13 -0.89 -3.57 3.46
C ALA A 13 -1.11 -3.28 4.95
N LYS A 14 -1.44 -4.31 5.73
CA LYS A 14 -1.64 -4.19 7.18
C LYS A 14 -0.35 -3.78 7.89
N GLU A 15 0.76 -4.40 7.56
CA GLU A 15 2.04 -4.04 8.18
C GLU A 15 2.47 -2.63 7.78
N PHE A 16 2.29 -2.27 6.52
CA PHE A 16 2.61 -0.92 6.06
C PHE A 16 1.75 0.11 6.80
N ALA A 17 0.46 -0.14 6.95
CA ALA A 17 -0.45 0.74 7.71
C ALA A 17 0.00 0.90 9.16
N ASP A 18 0.41 -0.19 9.83
CA ASP A 18 0.92 -0.15 11.20
C ASP A 18 2.17 0.72 11.30
N ARG A 19 3.08 0.62 10.34
CA ARG A 19 4.30 1.44 10.30
C ARG A 19 3.99 2.92 10.05
N ILE A 20 3.01 3.20 9.18
CA ILE A 20 2.54 4.56 8.93
C ILE A 20 1.99 5.17 10.22
N TYR A 21 1.19 4.42 10.94
CA TYR A 21 0.63 4.85 12.22
C TYR A 21 1.74 5.14 13.24
N GLU A 22 2.72 4.27 13.36
CA GLU A 22 3.83 4.42 14.30
C GLU A 22 4.64 5.69 14.08
N ILE A 23 4.83 6.10 12.83
CA ILE A 23 5.55 7.33 12.53
C ILE A 23 4.67 8.58 12.60
N GLY A 24 3.39 8.42 12.97
CA GLY A 24 2.47 9.53 13.16
C GLY A 24 1.94 10.15 11.88
N TRP A 25 1.88 9.40 10.80
CA TRP A 25 1.38 9.88 9.52
C TRP A 25 -0.06 9.42 9.32
N TYR A 26 -0.98 10.36 9.20
CA TYR A 26 -2.42 10.05 9.17
C TYR A 26 -3.15 10.47 7.89
N SER A 27 -2.48 11.13 6.97
CA SER A 27 -3.11 11.66 5.76
C SER A 27 -2.95 10.70 4.58
N LEU A 28 -3.77 9.67 4.54
CA LEU A 28 -3.81 8.70 3.45
C LEU A 28 -5.19 8.66 2.80
N ASP A 29 -5.75 9.84 2.56
CA ASP A 29 -7.02 9.94 1.85
C ASP A 29 -6.85 9.36 0.45
N GLU A 30 -7.67 8.41 0.07
CA GLU A 30 -7.73 7.82 -1.27
C GLU A 30 -6.59 6.88 -1.69
N GLU A 31 -5.56 6.67 -0.87
CA GLU A 31 -4.55 5.66 -1.19
C GLU A 31 -5.13 4.26 -1.03
N VAL A 32 -5.14 3.51 -2.12
CA VAL A 32 -5.65 2.13 -2.14
C VAL A 32 -4.66 1.22 -2.86
N ILE A 33 -4.66 -0.05 -2.47
CA ILE A 33 -3.91 -1.09 -3.15
C ILE A 33 -4.93 -1.98 -3.86
N ARG A 34 -4.75 -2.19 -5.16
CA ARG A 34 -5.67 -2.98 -5.96
C ARG A 34 -4.97 -4.19 -6.55
N THR A 35 -5.52 -5.38 -6.29
CA THR A 35 -5.10 -6.62 -6.93
C THR A 35 -6.09 -6.95 -8.07
N HIS A 36 -5.96 -8.13 -8.67
CA HIS A 36 -6.92 -8.60 -9.67
C HIS A 36 -8.33 -8.77 -9.11
N ASP A 37 -8.46 -9.05 -7.83
CA ASP A 37 -9.74 -9.43 -7.20
C ASP A 37 -10.26 -8.43 -6.19
N ILE A 38 -9.36 -7.76 -5.45
CA ILE A 38 -9.75 -6.93 -4.32
C ILE A 38 -9.09 -5.55 -4.36
N THR A 39 -9.74 -4.60 -3.70
CA THR A 39 -9.18 -3.27 -3.43
C THR A 39 -9.06 -3.11 -1.92
N ILE A 40 -7.88 -2.69 -1.46
CA ILE A 40 -7.55 -2.54 -0.04
C ILE A 40 -7.42 -1.06 0.27
N SER A 41 -8.17 -0.58 1.27
CA SER A 41 -8.09 0.81 1.72
C SER A 41 -6.98 0.98 2.74
N LEU A 42 -5.95 1.74 2.41
CA LEU A 42 -4.88 2.06 3.36
C LEU A 42 -5.37 2.98 4.48
N ASP A 43 -6.24 3.92 4.16
CA ASP A 43 -6.83 4.82 5.16
C ASP A 43 -7.57 4.03 6.23
N TYR A 44 -8.39 3.06 5.81
CA TYR A 44 -9.09 2.18 6.75
C TYR A 44 -8.10 1.45 7.67
N LEU A 45 -7.06 0.88 7.09
CA LEU A 45 -6.08 0.10 7.87
C LEU A 45 -5.31 0.96 8.86
N VAL A 46 -4.97 2.20 8.50
CA VAL A 46 -4.31 3.13 9.42
C VAL A 46 -5.26 3.51 10.56
N ARG A 47 -6.52 3.77 10.27
CA ARG A 47 -7.53 4.06 11.30
C ARG A 47 -7.77 2.88 12.21
N LEU A 48 -7.72 1.67 11.66
CA LEU A 48 -7.83 0.44 12.45
C LEU A 48 -6.62 0.29 13.40
N ALA A 49 -5.42 0.60 12.93
CA ALA A 49 -4.22 0.58 13.77
C ALA A 49 -4.33 1.59 14.92
N GLU A 50 -4.85 2.78 14.64
CA GLU A 50 -5.13 3.79 15.67
C GLU A 50 -6.15 3.28 16.69
N ALA A 51 -7.25 2.72 16.22
CA ALA A 51 -8.31 2.18 17.08
C ALA A 51 -7.79 1.04 17.96
N LYS A 52 -6.90 0.20 17.44
CA LYS A 52 -6.27 -0.88 18.17
C LYS A 52 -5.39 -0.35 19.31
N GLY A 53 -4.60 0.69 19.03
CA GLY A 53 -3.77 1.34 20.05
C GLY A 53 -4.58 1.96 21.18
N GLU A 54 -5.82 2.37 20.92
CA GLU A 54 -6.72 2.98 21.89
C GLU A 54 -7.74 2.00 22.49
N GLY A 55 -7.74 0.75 22.04
CA GLY A 55 -8.67 -0.26 22.54
C GLY A 55 -10.05 -0.28 21.88
N TYR A 56 -10.21 0.40 20.76
CA TYR A 56 -11.49 0.49 20.04
C TYR A 56 -11.56 -0.39 18.79
N GLU A 57 -10.63 -1.30 18.59
CA GLU A 57 -10.53 -2.12 17.39
C GLU A 57 -11.83 -2.87 17.04
N GLU A 58 -12.40 -3.56 18.04
CA GLU A 58 -13.61 -4.37 17.82
C GLU A 58 -14.82 -3.50 17.46
N GLU A 59 -14.97 -2.35 18.10
CA GLU A 59 -16.05 -1.42 17.76
C GLU A 59 -15.88 -0.85 16.37
N TYR A 60 -14.65 -0.50 16.00
CA TYR A 60 -14.36 0.05 14.69
C TYR A 60 -14.69 -0.94 13.58
N LYS A 61 -14.31 -2.22 13.74
CA LYS A 61 -14.59 -3.28 12.77
C LYS A 61 -16.07 -3.48 12.48
N LYS A 62 -16.94 -3.28 13.47
CA LYS A 62 -18.38 -3.47 13.33
C LYS A 62 -19.02 -2.51 12.33
N HIS A 63 -18.39 -1.38 12.05
CA HIS A 63 -18.92 -0.37 11.14
C HIS A 63 -18.59 -0.64 9.67
N PHE A 64 -17.83 -1.67 9.37
CA PHE A 64 -17.35 -1.94 8.02
C PHE A 64 -17.87 -3.27 7.49
N LYS A 65 -18.31 -3.27 6.24
CA LYS A 65 -18.79 -4.47 5.55
C LYS A 65 -17.69 -5.51 5.39
N TYR A 66 -16.46 -5.05 5.18
CA TYR A 66 -15.27 -5.90 5.03
C TYR A 66 -14.30 -5.57 6.15
N PRO A 67 -14.30 -6.35 7.24
CA PRO A 67 -13.51 -6.01 8.45
C PRO A 67 -12.00 -6.00 8.26
N ASP A 68 -11.50 -6.57 7.17
CA ASP A 68 -10.07 -6.54 6.84
C ASP A 68 -9.68 -5.31 6.00
N GLY A 69 -10.65 -4.42 5.69
CA GLY A 69 -10.38 -3.21 4.94
C GLY A 69 -10.31 -3.38 3.43
N TRP A 70 -10.84 -4.47 2.92
CA TRP A 70 -10.85 -4.72 1.48
C TRP A 70 -12.28 -4.86 0.96
N TYR A 71 -12.44 -4.64 -0.33
CA TYR A 71 -13.71 -4.90 -1.02
C TYR A 71 -13.41 -5.42 -2.43
N GLU A 72 -14.41 -6.04 -3.05
CA GLU A 72 -14.24 -6.58 -4.40
C GLU A 72 -13.96 -5.47 -5.40
N SER A 73 -13.00 -5.72 -6.28
CA SER A 73 -12.64 -4.78 -7.31
C SER A 73 -13.58 -4.93 -8.50
N GLU A 74 -14.19 -3.83 -8.94
CA GLU A 74 -15.08 -3.82 -10.10
C GLU A 74 -14.31 -3.85 -11.42
N ASP A 75 -13.11 -3.29 -11.41
CA ASP A 75 -12.27 -3.21 -12.60
C ASP A 75 -11.16 -4.24 -12.57
N ARG A 76 -10.80 -4.75 -13.73
CA ARG A 76 -9.66 -5.65 -13.85
C ARG A 76 -8.36 -4.86 -13.79
N LEU A 77 -7.36 -5.44 -13.17
CA LEU A 77 -6.03 -4.82 -13.08
C LEU A 77 -5.46 -4.52 -14.47
N GLU A 78 -5.66 -5.42 -15.42
CA GLU A 78 -5.17 -5.26 -16.79
C GLU A 78 -5.78 -4.04 -17.51
N ASP A 79 -6.98 -3.64 -17.13
CA ASP A 79 -7.66 -2.48 -17.71
C ASP A 79 -7.20 -1.16 -17.10
N ILE A 80 -6.61 -1.22 -15.91
CA ILE A 80 -6.19 -0.05 -15.15
C ILE A 80 -4.72 0.28 -15.37
N VAL A 81 -3.89 -0.76 -15.47
CA VAL A 81 -2.45 -0.61 -15.62
C VAL A 81 -2.09 -0.45 -17.09
N PRO A 82 -1.71 0.76 -17.51
CA PRO A 82 -1.13 0.89 -18.84
C PRO A 82 0.19 0.15 -18.83
N ARG A 83 0.50 -0.53 -19.88
CA ARG A 83 1.69 -1.36 -20.06
C ARG A 83 2.88 -1.03 -19.17
N VAL A 84 3.20 -1.95 -18.30
CA VAL A 84 4.48 -2.03 -17.63
C VAL A 84 5.38 -2.93 -18.50
N ALA A 85 6.66 -3.02 -18.20
CA ALA A 85 7.60 -3.85 -18.97
C ALA A 85 7.00 -5.24 -19.30
N GLU A 86 7.17 -5.69 -20.55
CA GLU A 86 6.53 -6.89 -21.10
C GLU A 86 6.83 -8.18 -20.33
N ASP A 87 7.91 -8.21 -19.58
CA ASP A 87 8.40 -9.37 -18.84
C ASP A 87 8.10 -9.32 -17.33
N VAL A 88 7.38 -8.29 -16.88
CA VAL A 88 7.04 -8.15 -15.46
C VAL A 88 5.54 -8.32 -15.28
N GLU A 89 5.17 -9.35 -14.50
CA GLU A 89 3.78 -9.58 -14.14
C GLU A 89 3.43 -8.77 -12.90
N ILE A 90 2.58 -7.76 -13.07
CA ILE A 90 2.13 -6.91 -11.98
C ILE A 90 1.06 -7.64 -11.17
N GLU A 91 1.30 -7.80 -9.88
CA GLU A 91 0.38 -8.47 -8.96
C GLU A 91 -0.57 -7.49 -8.28
N ALA A 92 -0.14 -6.25 -8.09
CA ALA A 92 -0.97 -5.23 -7.50
C ALA A 92 -0.48 -3.84 -7.90
N VAL A 93 -1.35 -2.86 -7.77
CA VAL A 93 -0.99 -1.44 -7.94
C VAL A 93 -1.44 -0.68 -6.71
N MET A 94 -0.62 0.27 -6.30
CA MET A 94 -0.98 1.20 -5.24
C MET A 94 -1.19 2.57 -5.88
N PHE A 95 -2.40 3.10 -5.72
CA PHE A 95 -2.73 4.45 -6.16
C PHE A 95 -2.38 5.41 -5.03
N CYS A 96 -1.53 6.38 -5.32
CA CYS A 96 -0.96 7.26 -4.30
C CYS A 96 -0.75 8.68 -4.84
N GLU A 97 -1.81 9.31 -5.32
CA GLU A 97 -1.73 10.67 -5.85
C GLU A 97 -1.49 11.75 -4.79
N GLY A 98 -1.53 11.39 -3.52
CA GLY A 98 -1.33 12.32 -2.41
C GLY A 98 0.09 12.32 -1.86
N GLU A 99 0.19 12.48 -0.54
CA GLU A 99 1.45 12.63 0.18
C GLU A 99 2.39 11.43 0.06
N LEU A 100 1.84 10.23 -0.10
CA LEU A 100 2.67 9.04 -0.27
C LEU A 100 3.49 9.10 -1.57
N TRP A 101 2.85 9.53 -2.67
CA TRP A 101 3.57 9.71 -3.93
C TRP A 101 4.62 10.81 -3.82
N GLU A 102 4.31 11.90 -3.13
CA GLU A 102 5.28 12.96 -2.87
C GLU A 102 6.50 12.44 -2.13
N ALA A 103 6.29 11.53 -1.17
CA ALA A 103 7.40 10.91 -0.44
C ALA A 103 8.34 10.16 -1.38
N PHE A 104 7.80 9.40 -2.33
CA PHE A 104 8.61 8.73 -3.35
C PHE A 104 9.35 9.72 -4.22
N TYR A 105 8.65 10.71 -4.72
CA TYR A 105 9.21 11.71 -5.60
C TYR A 105 10.38 12.45 -4.96
N TYR A 106 10.17 12.96 -3.74
CA TYR A 106 11.22 13.71 -3.06
C TYR A 106 12.40 12.85 -2.61
N CYS A 107 12.16 11.60 -2.21
CA CYS A 107 13.25 10.72 -1.77
C CYS A 107 14.04 10.13 -2.92
N GLU A 108 13.37 9.61 -3.95
CA GLU A 108 14.06 8.94 -5.07
C GLU A 108 14.61 9.93 -6.09
N ALA A 109 13.86 10.98 -6.40
CA ALA A 109 14.30 11.96 -7.41
C ALA A 109 15.24 13.02 -6.84
N TYR A 110 15.08 13.42 -5.60
CA TYR A 110 15.82 14.54 -5.00
C TYR A 110 16.61 14.20 -3.74
N GLY A 111 16.49 13.00 -3.20
CA GLY A 111 17.22 12.62 -1.99
C GLY A 111 16.85 13.45 -0.76
N SER A 112 15.56 13.68 -0.53
CA SER A 112 15.09 14.53 0.57
C SER A 112 15.58 14.08 1.94
N ASN A 113 15.93 15.06 2.78
CA ASN A 113 16.31 14.84 4.19
C ASN A 113 15.17 15.17 5.16
N ASP A 114 13.98 15.51 4.67
CA ASP A 114 12.82 15.76 5.51
C ASP A 114 12.46 14.48 6.27
N LYS A 115 12.43 14.55 7.60
CA LYS A 115 12.21 13.38 8.46
C LYS A 115 10.87 12.68 8.24
N LYS A 116 9.80 13.44 8.01
CA LYS A 116 8.47 12.88 7.81
C LYS A 116 8.38 12.17 6.47
N ILE A 117 8.82 12.85 5.43
CA ILE A 117 8.81 12.32 4.06
C ILE A 117 9.70 11.08 4.00
N LYS A 118 10.90 11.17 4.53
CA LYS A 118 11.84 10.06 4.57
C LYS A 118 11.32 8.89 5.40
N GLY A 119 10.67 9.17 6.53
CA GLY A 119 10.07 8.14 7.38
C GLY A 119 9.00 7.34 6.65
N LEU A 120 8.13 8.01 5.90
CA LEU A 120 7.08 7.36 5.12
C LEU A 120 7.68 6.50 3.99
N TYR A 121 8.66 7.05 3.28
CA TYR A 121 9.37 6.32 2.23
C TYR A 121 10.08 5.08 2.78
N GLU A 122 10.83 5.23 3.86
CA GLU A 122 11.54 4.11 4.49
C GLU A 122 10.59 3.04 5.03
N ALA A 123 9.45 3.44 5.58
CA ALA A 123 8.43 2.49 6.05
C ALA A 123 7.93 1.63 4.89
N PHE A 124 7.69 2.22 3.74
CA PHE A 124 7.29 1.49 2.54
C PHE A 124 8.38 0.51 2.09
N VAL A 125 9.61 0.99 1.93
CA VAL A 125 10.74 0.18 1.45
C VAL A 125 11.01 -1.00 2.39
N LYS A 126 10.98 -0.77 3.69
CA LYS A 126 11.16 -1.84 4.69
C LYS A 126 10.07 -2.91 4.59
N THR A 127 8.83 -2.48 4.40
CA THR A 127 7.70 -3.41 4.33
C THR A 127 7.75 -4.22 3.04
N VAL A 128 8.05 -3.58 1.93
CA VAL A 128 8.22 -4.25 0.63
C VAL A 128 9.31 -5.32 0.73
N THR A 129 10.45 -4.97 1.29
CA THR A 129 11.57 -5.88 1.45
C THR A 129 11.23 -7.07 2.35
N LYS A 130 10.56 -6.81 3.46
CA LYS A 130 10.17 -7.85 4.41
C LYS A 130 9.21 -8.87 3.80
N HIS A 131 8.35 -8.43 2.90
CA HIS A 131 7.35 -9.29 2.25
C HIS A 131 7.83 -9.86 0.91
N ASP A 132 9.13 -9.79 0.63
CA ASP A 132 9.72 -10.30 -0.61
C ASP A 132 9.05 -9.75 -1.86
N MET A 133 8.81 -8.44 -1.85
CA MET A 133 8.19 -7.73 -2.96
C MET A 133 9.18 -6.77 -3.61
N CYS A 134 8.86 -6.41 -4.84
CA CYS A 134 9.53 -5.36 -5.58
C CYS A 134 8.51 -4.31 -6.00
N TYR A 135 8.98 -3.14 -6.34
CA TYR A 135 8.10 -2.08 -6.84
C TYR A 135 8.76 -1.25 -7.94
N GLU A 136 7.91 -0.66 -8.77
CA GLU A 136 8.31 0.39 -9.70
C GLU A 136 7.29 1.51 -9.58
N TRP A 137 7.70 2.77 -9.71
CA TRP A 137 6.79 3.88 -9.55
C TRP A 137 6.71 4.75 -10.80
N GLY A 138 5.52 5.29 -11.03
CA GLY A 138 5.24 6.23 -12.09
C GLY A 138 4.52 7.45 -11.54
N SER A 139 3.78 8.16 -12.38
CA SER A 139 3.04 9.33 -11.95
C SER A 139 1.79 8.95 -11.16
N GLY A 140 1.84 9.08 -9.84
CA GLY A 140 0.71 8.81 -8.95
C GLY A 140 0.39 7.34 -8.75
N ILE A 141 1.25 6.43 -9.18
CA ILE A 141 0.99 5.00 -9.13
C ILE A 141 2.27 4.22 -8.82
N ILE A 142 2.15 3.17 -8.01
CA ILE A 142 3.24 2.26 -7.70
C ILE A 142 2.82 0.86 -8.10
N PHE A 143 3.64 0.18 -8.90
CA PHE A 143 3.41 -1.18 -9.35
C PHE A 143 4.11 -2.15 -8.39
N LEU A 144 3.37 -3.16 -7.92
CA LEU A 144 3.88 -4.13 -6.95
C LEU A 144 3.92 -5.52 -7.58
N TYR A 145 5.00 -6.24 -7.33
CA TYR A 145 5.18 -7.60 -7.83
C TYR A 145 6.07 -8.41 -6.90
N GLY A 146 5.97 -9.74 -6.99
CA GLY A 146 6.79 -10.64 -6.18
C GLY A 146 8.22 -10.70 -6.68
N VAL A 147 9.15 -10.94 -5.76
CA VAL A 147 10.55 -11.18 -6.12
C VAL A 147 10.66 -12.48 -6.90
N SER A 148 11.38 -12.43 -8.01
CA SER A 148 11.68 -13.62 -8.82
C SER A 148 12.66 -14.54 -8.08
N GLU A 149 12.31 -15.79 -7.98
CA GLU A 149 13.23 -16.81 -7.48
C GLU A 149 14.21 -17.27 -8.57
#